data_eab02a1882cae8fd684aabd2dbe2be94
#
_entry.id   eab02a1882cae8fd684aabd2dbe2be94
#
_cell.length_a   1.000
_cell.length_b   1.000
_cell.length_c   1.000
_cell.angle_alpha   90.00
_cell.angle_beta   90.00
_cell.angle_gamma   90.00
#
_symmetry.space_group_name_H-M   'P 1'
#
loop_
_entity.id
_entity.type
_entity.pdbx_description
1 polymer ?
#
loop_
_entity_poly.entity_id
_entity_poly.type
_entity_poly.pdbx_seq_one_letter_code
_entity_poly.pdbx_strand_id
1 'polypeptide(L)'
;AEAQFLDLFRATQEERTELVKTGSMELQYAENFTVDYYEDGYKMLTTLPDSQRYLLVPEGQPVPQGLDEDVSILQEPLQNIYLVASGAMDMFASLDAVDQIRFSGQKQENWYIQTAKDAMAAGDMIYAGKYSKPDYELLVSEGCDLAIENRMITHSPEVVEMLQSFDIPVMIEYSSYEQHPLGKVEWVKFFGALTGK
;
A
#
# COMPACT_ATOMS: atom_id res chain seq x y z
N ALA A 1 -30.34 32.88 5.39
CA ALA A 1 -28.93 33.04 4.94
C ALA A 1 -28.04 31.87 5.40
N GLU A 2 -28.16 31.42 6.67
CA GLU A 2 -27.36 30.27 7.17
C GLU A 2 -27.80 28.92 6.57
N ALA A 3 -29.07 28.71 6.34
CA ALA A 3 -29.58 27.48 5.72
C ALA A 3 -29.11 27.33 4.25
N GLN A 4 -29.07 28.45 3.51
CA GLN A 4 -28.56 28.46 2.13
C GLN A 4 -27.05 28.25 2.05
N PHE A 5 -26.28 28.71 3.06
CA PHE A 5 -24.84 28.49 3.13
C PHE A 5 -24.52 27.04 3.45
N LEU A 6 -25.27 26.40 4.36
CA LEU A 6 -25.15 25.00 4.71
C LEU A 6 -25.55 24.07 3.54
N ASP A 7 -26.58 24.45 2.76
CA ASP A 7 -26.98 23.69 1.56
C ASP A 7 -25.94 23.84 0.44
N LEU A 8 -25.34 25.02 0.28
CA LEU A 8 -24.26 25.23 -0.67
C LEU A 8 -22.97 24.47 -0.27
N PHE A 9 -22.70 24.42 1.04
CA PHE A 9 -21.55 23.66 1.58
C PHE A 9 -21.76 22.15 1.48
N ARG A 10 -23.00 21.67 1.67
CA ARG A 10 -23.35 20.27 1.40
C ARG A 10 -23.29 19.93 -0.06
N ALA A 11 -23.80 20.78 -0.95
CA ALA A 11 -23.75 20.59 -2.40
C ALA A 11 -22.30 20.54 -2.93
N THR A 12 -21.38 21.35 -2.35
CA THR A 12 -19.96 21.30 -2.73
C THR A 12 -19.22 20.08 -2.18
N GLN A 13 -19.74 19.41 -1.14
CA GLN A 13 -19.21 18.13 -0.66
C GLN A 13 -19.82 16.92 -1.38
N GLU A 14 -21.06 17.05 -1.90
CA GLU A 14 -21.74 15.99 -2.65
C GLU A 14 -21.31 15.89 -4.12
N GLU A 15 -20.61 16.91 -4.68
CA GLU A 15 -20.28 16.99 -6.11
C GLU A 15 -19.01 16.26 -6.56
N ARG A 16 -18.30 15.51 -5.70
CA ARG A 16 -17.15 14.72 -6.13
C ARG A 16 -17.37 13.23 -5.89
N THR A 17 -18.31 12.64 -6.59
CA THR A 17 -18.63 11.22 -6.45
C THR A 17 -17.98 10.33 -7.52
N GLU A 18 -17.43 10.87 -8.59
CA GLU A 18 -16.80 10.07 -9.64
C GLU A 18 -15.32 10.37 -9.80
N LEU A 19 -14.50 9.30 -9.79
CA LEU A 19 -13.11 9.33 -10.19
C LEU A 19 -13.04 9.45 -11.72
N VAL A 20 -12.42 10.51 -12.24
CA VAL A 20 -12.21 10.71 -13.66
C VAL A 20 -10.81 10.26 -14.04
N LYS A 21 -10.72 9.16 -14.79
CA LYS A 21 -9.46 8.60 -15.23
C LYS A 21 -8.77 9.51 -16.25
N THR A 22 -7.49 9.81 -16.00
CA THR A 22 -6.65 10.64 -16.87
C THR A 22 -5.63 9.84 -17.66
N GLY A 23 -5.29 8.64 -17.22
CA GLY A 23 -4.33 7.78 -17.90
C GLY A 23 -3.96 6.55 -17.10
N SER A 24 -2.99 5.82 -17.60
CA SER A 24 -2.43 4.64 -16.95
C SER A 24 -0.92 4.64 -17.08
N MET A 25 -0.25 4.02 -16.12
CA MET A 25 1.20 3.80 -16.18
C MET A 25 1.56 2.88 -17.35
N GLU A 26 2.55 3.29 -18.14
CA GLU A 26 3.07 2.43 -19.21
C GLU A 26 4.03 1.40 -18.61
N LEU A 27 3.76 0.14 -18.91
CA LEU A 27 4.57 -1.01 -18.52
C LEU A 27 5.12 -1.71 -19.78
N GLN A 28 6.38 -2.09 -19.73
CA GLN A 28 7.05 -2.78 -20.86
C GLN A 28 7.13 -4.28 -20.67
N TYR A 29 7.25 -4.75 -19.44
CA TYR A 29 7.54 -6.14 -19.12
C TYR A 29 6.65 -6.72 -18.03
N ALA A 30 6.23 -5.91 -17.07
CA ALA A 30 5.40 -6.37 -15.96
C ALA A 30 3.96 -6.62 -16.42
N GLU A 31 3.41 -7.77 -16.01
CA GLU A 31 2.07 -8.22 -16.35
C GLU A 31 1.18 -8.43 -15.12
N ASN A 32 1.74 -8.32 -13.92
CA ASN A 32 1.03 -8.65 -12.67
C ASN A 32 0.48 -7.44 -11.92
N PHE A 33 0.64 -6.24 -12.44
CA PHE A 33 0.02 -5.05 -11.86
C PHE A 33 -0.38 -4.02 -12.91
N THR A 34 -1.25 -3.11 -12.52
CA THR A 34 -1.54 -1.86 -13.24
C THR A 34 -1.60 -0.69 -12.26
N VAL A 35 -1.33 0.50 -12.77
CA VAL A 35 -1.54 1.77 -12.05
C VAL A 35 -2.32 2.70 -12.96
N ASP A 36 -3.51 3.11 -12.51
CA ASP A 36 -4.35 4.06 -13.20
C ASP A 36 -4.32 5.40 -12.45
N TYR A 37 -4.25 6.48 -13.21
CA TYR A 37 -4.25 7.85 -12.71
C TYR A 37 -5.61 8.49 -12.91
N TYR A 38 -6.02 9.28 -11.93
CA TYR A 38 -7.29 10.01 -11.93
C TYR A 38 -7.05 11.49 -11.63
N GLU A 39 -8.04 12.32 -11.94
CA GLU A 39 -7.99 13.75 -11.59
C GLU A 39 -7.75 13.93 -10.08
N ASP A 40 -7.23 15.10 -9.71
CA ASP A 40 -6.93 15.49 -8.33
C ASP A 40 -5.88 14.61 -7.61
N GLY A 41 -5.09 13.84 -8.38
CA GLY A 41 -3.97 13.07 -7.85
C GLY A 41 -4.31 11.69 -7.29
N TYR A 42 -5.54 11.22 -7.42
CA TYR A 42 -5.90 9.84 -7.04
C TYR A 42 -5.21 8.83 -7.96
N LYS A 43 -4.81 7.69 -7.38
CA LYS A 43 -4.21 6.57 -8.10
C LYS A 43 -4.89 5.27 -7.70
N MET A 44 -5.19 4.43 -8.68
CA MET A 44 -5.67 3.07 -8.44
C MET A 44 -4.59 2.07 -8.79
N LEU A 45 -4.10 1.36 -7.80
CA LEU A 45 -3.15 0.26 -7.97
C LEU A 45 -3.94 -1.05 -7.99
N THR A 46 -3.66 -1.90 -8.98
CA THR A 46 -4.30 -3.20 -9.10
C THR A 46 -3.24 -4.29 -9.17
N THR A 47 -3.36 -5.30 -8.34
CA THR A 47 -2.61 -6.55 -8.44
C THR A 47 -3.46 -7.54 -9.23
N LEU A 48 -2.98 -7.95 -10.41
CA LEU A 48 -3.80 -8.70 -11.37
C LEU A 48 -4.03 -10.16 -11.00
N PRO A 49 -3.06 -10.91 -10.41
CA PRO A 49 -3.30 -12.31 -10.07
C PRO A 49 -4.45 -12.56 -9.10
N ASP A 50 -4.73 -11.63 -8.19
CA ASP A 50 -5.80 -11.70 -7.21
C ASP A 50 -6.93 -10.68 -7.45
N SER A 51 -6.80 -9.86 -8.49
CA SER A 51 -7.76 -8.80 -8.85
C SER A 51 -8.08 -7.82 -7.72
N GLN A 52 -7.12 -7.58 -6.83
CA GLN A 52 -7.29 -6.63 -5.73
C GLN A 52 -6.95 -5.21 -6.18
N ARG A 53 -7.75 -4.25 -5.70
CA ARG A 53 -7.61 -2.84 -6.05
C ARG A 53 -7.39 -2.00 -4.81
N TYR A 54 -6.49 -1.03 -4.92
CA TYR A 54 -6.07 -0.14 -3.84
C TYR A 54 -6.13 1.30 -4.36
N LEU A 55 -7.01 2.10 -3.78
CA LEU A 55 -7.12 3.51 -4.12
C LEU A 55 -6.25 4.33 -3.18
N LEU A 56 -5.25 5.00 -3.73
CA LEU A 56 -4.46 6.01 -3.01
C LEU A 56 -5.22 7.33 -3.02
N VAL A 57 -5.61 7.77 -1.84
CA VAL A 57 -6.28 9.05 -1.61
C VAL A 57 -5.22 10.08 -1.25
N PRO A 58 -5.04 11.14 -2.06
CA PRO A 58 -4.07 12.18 -1.77
C PRO A 58 -4.34 12.87 -0.44
N GLU A 59 -3.29 13.36 0.20
CA GLU A 59 -3.41 14.13 1.44
C GLU A 59 -4.35 15.33 1.23
N GLY A 60 -5.29 15.51 2.14
CA GLY A 60 -6.27 16.59 2.09
C GLY A 60 -7.43 16.39 1.13
N GLN A 61 -7.46 15.30 0.37
CA GLN A 61 -8.57 14.96 -0.52
C GLN A 61 -9.58 14.03 0.18
N PRO A 62 -10.87 14.13 -0.14
CA PRO A 62 -11.89 13.25 0.43
C PRO A 62 -11.80 11.84 -0.15
N VAL A 63 -12.24 10.84 0.61
CA VAL A 63 -12.47 9.50 0.08
C VAL A 63 -13.67 9.54 -0.86
N PRO A 64 -13.53 9.12 -2.13
CA PRO A 64 -14.65 9.10 -3.07
C PRO A 64 -15.78 8.20 -2.59
N GLN A 65 -17.01 8.60 -2.88
CA GLN A 65 -18.18 7.77 -2.60
C GLN A 65 -18.49 6.83 -3.78
N GLY A 66 -19.23 5.77 -3.50
CA GLY A 66 -19.69 4.86 -4.56
C GLY A 66 -18.62 3.94 -5.11
N LEU A 67 -17.50 3.77 -4.39
CA LEU A 67 -16.49 2.76 -4.72
C LEU A 67 -17.05 1.35 -4.47
N ASP A 68 -16.58 0.39 -5.27
CA ASP A 68 -16.87 -1.02 -5.03
C ASP A 68 -16.31 -1.46 -3.66
N GLU A 69 -17.02 -2.36 -2.98
CA GLU A 69 -16.63 -2.81 -1.64
C GLU A 69 -15.28 -3.52 -1.58
N ASP A 70 -14.80 -4.04 -2.70
CA ASP A 70 -13.51 -4.72 -2.82
C ASP A 70 -12.32 -3.77 -3.00
N VAL A 71 -12.56 -2.45 -3.11
CA VAL A 71 -11.50 -1.45 -3.19
C VAL A 71 -11.01 -1.09 -1.80
N SER A 72 -9.73 -1.34 -1.54
CA SER A 72 -9.07 -0.89 -0.30
C SER A 72 -8.64 0.56 -0.42
N ILE A 73 -8.90 1.35 0.62
CA ILE A 73 -8.50 2.75 0.68
C ILE A 73 -7.17 2.88 1.38
N LEU A 74 -6.22 3.56 0.71
CA LEU A 74 -4.92 3.91 1.26
C LEU A 74 -4.80 5.44 1.33
N GLN A 75 -4.73 5.98 2.53
CA GLN A 75 -4.58 7.42 2.74
C GLN A 75 -3.11 7.82 2.63
N GLU A 76 -2.77 8.69 1.68
CA GLU A 76 -1.43 9.27 1.58
C GLU A 76 -1.20 10.37 2.63
N PRO A 77 0.05 10.52 3.12
CA PRO A 77 1.20 9.67 2.88
C PRO A 77 1.15 8.39 3.73
N LEU A 78 1.58 7.25 3.17
CA LEU A 78 1.79 6.03 3.95
C LEU A 78 3.06 6.19 4.80
N GLN A 79 2.97 5.93 6.10
CA GLN A 79 4.07 6.11 7.05
C GLN A 79 4.32 4.90 7.94
N ASN A 80 3.36 3.99 8.02
CA ASN A 80 3.37 2.85 8.93
C ASN A 80 3.14 1.54 8.18
N ILE A 81 3.89 1.31 7.11
CA ILE A 81 3.81 0.08 6.33
C ILE A 81 4.41 -1.08 7.12
N TYR A 82 3.72 -2.20 7.13
CA TYR A 82 4.22 -3.50 7.58
C TYR A 82 4.71 -4.28 6.36
N LEU A 83 6.04 -4.34 6.18
CA LEU A 83 6.66 -5.04 5.06
C LEU A 83 7.06 -6.46 5.48
N VAL A 84 6.30 -7.43 5.02
CA VAL A 84 6.58 -8.87 5.17
C VAL A 84 7.27 -9.42 3.92
N ALA A 85 6.90 -8.90 2.74
CA ALA A 85 7.53 -9.24 1.47
C ALA A 85 8.96 -8.70 1.41
N SER A 86 9.91 -9.44 1.99
CA SER A 86 11.30 -9.01 2.14
C SER A 86 12.00 -8.68 0.81
N GLY A 87 11.60 -9.33 -0.27
CA GLY A 87 12.11 -9.06 -1.62
C GLY A 87 11.77 -7.66 -2.15
N ALA A 88 10.79 -6.99 -1.56
CA ALA A 88 10.44 -5.62 -1.94
C ALA A 88 11.30 -4.55 -1.25
N MET A 89 12.03 -4.89 -0.18
CA MET A 89 12.83 -3.93 0.58
C MET A 89 13.86 -3.21 -0.29
N ASP A 90 14.48 -3.91 -1.23
CA ASP A 90 15.46 -3.34 -2.16
C ASP A 90 14.84 -2.25 -3.04
N MET A 91 13.60 -2.45 -3.46
CA MET A 91 12.85 -1.45 -4.24
C MET A 91 12.53 -0.21 -3.38
N PHE A 92 12.12 -0.39 -2.13
CA PHE A 92 11.92 0.71 -1.19
C PHE A 92 13.23 1.48 -0.94
N ALA A 93 14.34 0.77 -0.78
CA ALA A 93 15.66 1.40 -0.60
C ALA A 93 16.06 2.22 -1.82
N SER A 94 15.87 1.69 -3.04
CA SER A 94 16.20 2.41 -4.27
C SER A 94 15.32 3.63 -4.53
N LEU A 95 14.11 3.64 -3.97
CA LEU A 95 13.18 4.78 -4.02
C LEU A 95 13.39 5.80 -2.90
N ASP A 96 14.33 5.55 -2.00
CA ASP A 96 14.49 6.33 -0.76
C ASP A 96 13.18 6.41 0.05
N ALA A 97 12.51 5.26 0.19
CA ALA A 97 11.19 5.14 0.80
C ALA A 97 11.17 4.18 2.02
N VAL A 98 12.33 3.77 2.52
CA VAL A 98 12.42 2.88 3.70
C VAL A 98 11.81 3.53 4.94
N ASP A 99 11.82 4.84 5.03
CA ASP A 99 11.22 5.61 6.13
C ASP A 99 9.69 5.47 6.20
N GLN A 100 9.03 4.99 5.14
CA GLN A 100 7.59 4.68 5.15
C GLN A 100 7.27 3.30 5.75
N ILE A 101 8.29 2.47 5.98
CA ILE A 101 8.16 1.15 6.59
C ILE A 101 8.41 1.27 8.08
N ARG A 102 7.35 1.14 8.89
CA ARG A 102 7.44 1.16 10.36
C ARG A 102 7.67 -0.23 10.94
N PHE A 103 7.14 -1.27 10.28
CA PHE A 103 7.15 -2.64 10.79
C PHE A 103 7.82 -3.59 9.81
N SER A 104 8.71 -4.42 10.34
CA SER A 104 9.43 -5.44 9.58
C SER A 104 8.86 -6.83 9.86
N GLY A 105 8.70 -7.63 8.81
CA GLY A 105 8.33 -9.04 8.89
C GLY A 105 9.50 -9.97 9.25
N GLN A 106 10.72 -9.43 9.36
CA GLN A 106 11.89 -10.18 9.77
C GLN A 106 12.77 -9.37 10.72
N LYS A 107 13.59 -10.09 11.51
CA LYS A 107 14.50 -9.50 12.47
C LYS A 107 15.68 -8.81 11.78
N GLN A 108 16.30 -7.86 12.46
CA GLN A 108 17.42 -7.06 11.94
C GLN A 108 18.56 -7.92 11.38
N GLU A 109 18.94 -8.98 12.06
CA GLU A 109 20.01 -9.88 11.64
C GLU A 109 19.74 -10.60 10.32
N ASN A 110 18.48 -10.69 9.91
CA ASN A 110 18.08 -11.36 8.66
C ASN A 110 18.05 -10.44 7.43
N TRP A 111 18.23 -9.13 7.65
CA TRP A 111 18.34 -8.20 6.53
C TRP A 111 19.74 -8.16 5.94
N TYR A 112 19.84 -8.13 4.62
CA TYR A 112 21.09 -7.86 3.89
C TYR A 112 21.21 -6.40 3.49
N ILE A 113 20.09 -5.69 3.41
CA ILE A 113 20.01 -4.30 2.97
C ILE A 113 20.38 -3.39 4.15
N GLN A 114 21.44 -2.60 3.99
CA GLN A 114 21.98 -1.80 5.08
C GLN A 114 21.01 -0.75 5.59
N THR A 115 20.24 -0.10 4.68
CA THR A 115 19.24 0.90 5.08
C THR A 115 18.19 0.32 6.01
N ALA A 116 17.75 -0.92 5.77
CA ALA A 116 16.81 -1.60 6.65
C ALA A 116 17.42 -1.93 8.02
N LYS A 117 18.68 -2.40 8.04
CA LYS A 117 19.41 -2.66 9.29
C LYS A 117 19.57 -1.39 10.12
N ASP A 118 19.92 -0.29 9.49
CA ASP A 118 20.12 0.99 10.15
C ASP A 118 18.81 1.54 10.72
N ALA A 119 17.71 1.44 9.98
CA ALA A 119 16.40 1.83 10.46
C ALA A 119 15.95 1.02 11.69
N MET A 120 16.20 -0.28 11.70
CA MET A 120 15.90 -1.14 12.86
C MET A 120 16.81 -0.85 14.04
N ALA A 121 18.09 -0.61 13.81
CA ALA A 121 19.04 -0.24 14.87
C ALA A 121 18.69 1.10 15.52
N ALA A 122 18.16 2.05 14.75
CA ALA A 122 17.71 3.35 15.23
C ALA A 122 16.35 3.30 15.94
N GLY A 123 15.60 2.20 15.82
CA GLY A 123 14.23 2.08 16.34
C GLY A 123 13.16 2.71 15.45
N ASP A 124 13.52 3.16 14.25
CA ASP A 124 12.57 3.71 13.28
C ASP A 124 11.74 2.62 12.63
N MET A 125 12.28 1.43 12.51
CA MET A 125 11.61 0.23 12.06
C MET A 125 11.71 -0.85 13.14
N ILE A 126 10.59 -1.51 13.45
CA ILE A 126 10.50 -2.53 14.50
C ILE A 126 10.01 -3.86 13.94
N TYR A 127 10.50 -4.95 14.52
CA TYR A 127 10.02 -6.28 14.17
C TYR A 127 8.60 -6.50 14.69
N ALA A 128 7.67 -6.82 13.80
CA ALA A 128 6.25 -7.02 14.11
C ALA A 128 5.76 -8.44 13.81
N GLY A 129 6.66 -9.41 13.80
CA GLY A 129 6.32 -10.81 13.55
C GLY A 129 6.41 -11.22 12.08
N LYS A 130 6.56 -12.52 11.86
CA LYS A 130 6.56 -13.12 10.51
C LYS A 130 5.14 -13.23 9.96
N TYR A 131 5.01 -13.52 8.66
CA TYR A 131 3.73 -13.60 7.94
C TYR A 131 2.67 -14.47 8.66
N SER A 132 3.07 -15.59 9.25
CA SER A 132 2.16 -16.54 9.89
C SER A 132 1.82 -16.19 11.35
N LYS A 133 2.51 -15.23 11.94
CA LYS A 133 2.34 -14.80 13.34
C LYS A 133 2.67 -13.34 13.54
N PRO A 134 1.86 -12.42 12.99
CA PRO A 134 2.04 -10.98 13.23
C PRO A 134 1.81 -10.62 14.70
N ASP A 135 2.44 -9.56 15.15
CA ASP A 135 2.13 -8.92 16.44
C ASP A 135 0.98 -7.93 16.22
N TYR A 136 -0.25 -8.41 16.30
CA TYR A 136 -1.44 -7.60 16.04
C TYR A 136 -1.57 -6.43 17.00
N GLU A 137 -1.23 -6.61 18.27
CA GLU A 137 -1.31 -5.54 19.27
C GLU A 137 -0.39 -4.38 18.90
N LEU A 138 0.84 -4.68 18.49
CA LEU A 138 1.80 -3.69 18.05
C LEU A 138 1.33 -2.97 16.77
N LEU A 139 0.88 -3.73 15.77
CA LEU A 139 0.40 -3.17 14.51
C LEU A 139 -0.78 -2.21 14.72
N VAL A 140 -1.73 -2.57 15.56
CA VAL A 140 -2.90 -1.75 15.86
C VAL A 140 -2.52 -0.55 16.69
N SER A 141 -1.73 -0.73 17.76
CA SER A 141 -1.38 0.35 18.70
C SER A 141 -0.56 1.46 18.05
N GLU A 142 0.28 1.11 17.07
CA GLU A 142 1.12 2.08 16.34
C GLU A 142 0.54 2.47 14.96
N GLY A 143 -0.68 2.05 14.65
CA GLY A 143 -1.42 2.53 13.48
C GLY A 143 -0.89 2.03 12.14
N CYS A 144 -0.65 0.72 12.01
CA CYS A 144 -0.30 0.13 10.72
C CYS A 144 -1.33 0.51 9.64
N ASP A 145 -0.87 1.03 8.52
CA ASP A 145 -1.72 1.54 7.44
C ASP A 145 -1.80 0.61 6.21
N LEU A 146 -0.84 -0.32 6.07
CA LEU A 146 -0.81 -1.30 4.99
C LEU A 146 0.11 -2.46 5.36
N ALA A 147 -0.33 -3.70 5.15
CA ALA A 147 0.52 -4.88 5.19
C ALA A 147 0.86 -5.32 3.76
N ILE A 148 2.15 -5.35 3.43
CA ILE A 148 2.64 -5.87 2.14
C ILE A 148 3.20 -7.25 2.36
N GLU A 149 2.49 -8.24 1.83
CA GLU A 149 2.75 -9.67 1.99
C GLU A 149 3.28 -10.29 0.70
N ASN A 150 3.93 -11.42 0.83
CA ASN A 150 4.20 -12.29 -0.32
C ASN A 150 3.13 -13.39 -0.41
N ARG A 151 3.17 -14.20 -1.47
CA ARG A 151 2.18 -15.27 -1.68
C ARG A 151 2.12 -16.32 -0.58
N MET A 152 3.14 -16.42 0.28
CA MET A 152 3.10 -17.33 1.42
C MET A 152 1.91 -17.07 2.34
N ILE A 153 1.39 -15.83 2.37
CA ILE A 153 0.21 -15.47 3.17
C ILE A 153 -1.04 -16.26 2.78
N THR A 154 -1.12 -16.78 1.56
CA THR A 154 -2.24 -17.61 1.11
C THR A 154 -2.35 -18.94 1.87
N HIS A 155 -1.27 -19.35 2.54
CA HIS A 155 -1.27 -20.50 3.44
C HIS A 155 -1.76 -20.18 4.86
N SER A 156 -2.00 -18.92 5.15
CA SER A 156 -2.47 -18.41 6.45
C SER A 156 -3.63 -17.44 6.25
N PRO A 157 -4.76 -17.88 5.67
CA PRO A 157 -5.91 -17.00 5.38
C PRO A 157 -6.48 -16.35 6.65
N GLU A 158 -6.35 -17.00 7.80
CA GLU A 158 -6.76 -16.46 9.11
C GLU A 158 -5.97 -15.18 9.49
N VAL A 159 -4.73 -15.06 9.04
CA VAL A 159 -3.93 -13.84 9.26
C VAL A 159 -4.46 -12.67 8.43
N VAL A 160 -4.81 -12.92 7.17
CA VAL A 160 -5.44 -11.91 6.30
C VAL A 160 -6.75 -11.43 6.91
N GLU A 161 -7.62 -12.35 7.32
CA GLU A 161 -8.90 -12.02 7.95
C GLU A 161 -8.71 -11.21 9.22
N MET A 162 -7.74 -11.56 10.06
CA MET A 162 -7.44 -10.85 11.29
C MET A 162 -6.94 -9.42 11.02
N LEU A 163 -5.98 -9.26 10.10
CA LEU A 163 -5.49 -7.92 9.72
C LEU A 163 -6.61 -7.05 9.18
N GLN A 164 -7.45 -7.59 8.29
CA GLN A 164 -8.59 -6.88 7.73
C GLN A 164 -9.65 -6.52 8.79
N SER A 165 -9.84 -7.37 9.82
CA SER A 165 -10.74 -7.07 10.94
C SER A 165 -10.27 -5.88 11.77
N PHE A 166 -8.99 -5.53 11.72
CA PHE A 166 -8.41 -4.34 12.33
C PHE A 166 -8.29 -3.16 11.35
N ASP A 167 -8.98 -3.21 10.21
CA ASP A 167 -8.92 -2.20 9.15
C ASP A 167 -7.51 -1.99 8.57
N ILE A 168 -6.68 -3.04 8.59
CA ILE A 168 -5.36 -3.04 7.95
C ILE A 168 -5.50 -3.69 6.58
N PRO A 169 -5.37 -2.93 5.49
CA PRO A 169 -5.36 -3.48 4.14
C PRO A 169 -4.20 -4.45 3.94
N VAL A 170 -4.43 -5.54 3.23
CA VAL A 170 -3.41 -6.53 2.89
C VAL A 170 -3.18 -6.53 1.39
N MET A 171 -1.95 -6.30 0.99
CA MET A 171 -1.50 -6.27 -0.39
C MET A 171 -0.50 -7.40 -0.62
N ILE A 172 -0.71 -8.22 -1.64
CA ILE A 172 0.25 -9.25 -2.04
C ILE A 172 1.15 -8.69 -3.14
N GLU A 173 2.44 -8.83 -2.94
CA GLU A 173 3.47 -8.43 -3.88
C GLU A 173 3.78 -9.61 -4.81
N TYR A 174 3.66 -9.39 -6.14
CA TYR A 174 3.80 -10.44 -7.15
C TYR A 174 5.01 -10.28 -8.05
N SER A 175 5.99 -9.48 -7.68
CA SER A 175 7.16 -9.22 -8.55
C SER A 175 7.92 -10.49 -8.89
N SER A 176 8.04 -11.42 -7.94
CA SER A 176 8.73 -12.70 -8.14
C SER A 176 7.98 -13.67 -9.06
N TYR A 177 6.74 -13.37 -9.40
CA TYR A 177 5.89 -14.16 -10.30
C TYR A 177 5.80 -13.58 -11.71
N GLU A 178 6.53 -12.49 -11.98
CA GLU A 178 6.68 -11.98 -13.34
C GLU A 178 7.44 -12.97 -14.20
N GLN A 179 6.95 -13.21 -15.41
CA GLN A 179 7.58 -14.15 -16.34
C GLN A 179 8.90 -13.61 -16.92
N HIS A 180 8.92 -12.30 -17.17
CA HIS A 180 10.11 -11.64 -17.70
C HIS A 180 10.96 -11.07 -16.56
N PRO A 181 12.30 -11.30 -16.55
CA PRO A 181 13.16 -10.79 -15.48
C PRO A 181 13.08 -9.27 -15.29
N LEU A 182 12.94 -8.51 -16.37
CA LEU A 182 12.75 -7.05 -16.31
C LEU A 182 11.37 -6.65 -15.78
N GLY A 183 10.38 -7.53 -15.89
CA GLY A 183 9.06 -7.32 -15.25
C GLY A 183 9.17 -7.27 -13.74
N LYS A 184 9.99 -8.12 -13.14
CA LYS A 184 10.27 -8.08 -11.70
C LYS A 184 10.86 -6.74 -11.28
N VAL A 185 11.84 -6.24 -12.03
CA VAL A 185 12.48 -4.94 -11.74
C VAL A 185 11.49 -3.79 -11.95
N GLU A 186 10.60 -3.90 -12.93
CA GLU A 186 9.59 -2.88 -13.23
C GLU A 186 8.61 -2.65 -12.08
N TRP A 187 8.50 -3.56 -11.12
CA TRP A 187 7.72 -3.36 -9.90
C TRP A 187 8.19 -2.17 -9.05
N VAL A 188 9.40 -1.67 -9.28
CA VAL A 188 9.83 -0.41 -8.69
C VAL A 188 8.87 0.75 -9.03
N LYS A 189 8.26 0.72 -10.21
CA LYS A 189 7.25 1.69 -10.63
C LYS A 189 5.97 1.58 -9.78
N PHE A 190 5.56 0.35 -9.44
CA PHE A 190 4.43 0.11 -8.55
C PHE A 190 4.67 0.72 -7.18
N PHE A 191 5.81 0.43 -6.58
CA PHE A 191 6.18 0.98 -5.27
C PHE A 191 6.47 2.48 -5.33
N GLY A 192 6.95 2.99 -6.45
CA GLY A 192 7.06 4.43 -6.69
C GLY A 192 5.70 5.13 -6.62
N ALA A 193 4.69 4.57 -7.30
CA ALA A 193 3.33 5.08 -7.23
C ALA A 193 2.74 4.99 -5.81
N LEU A 194 2.98 3.86 -5.12
CA LEU A 194 2.51 3.63 -3.75
C LEU A 194 3.09 4.62 -2.74
N THR A 195 4.37 4.93 -2.88
CA THR A 195 5.13 5.76 -1.91
C THR A 195 5.19 7.23 -2.26
N GLY A 196 4.72 7.60 -3.46
CA GLY A 196 4.78 8.97 -3.95
C GLY A 196 6.19 9.43 -4.37
N LYS A 197 7.06 8.49 -4.76
CA LYS A 197 8.46 8.74 -5.17
C LYS A 197 8.68 8.67 -6.68
#